data_ff3352ed1715bd94a9d23ab42a5d66be
#
_entry.id   ff3352ed1715bd94a9d23ab42a5d66be
#
_cell.length_a   1.000
_cell.length_b   1.000
_cell.length_c   1.000
_cell.angle_alpha   90.00
_cell.angle_beta   90.00
_cell.angle_gamma   90.00
#
_symmetry.space_group_name_H-M   'P 1'
#
loop_
_entity.id
_entity.type
_entity.pdbx_description
1 polymer ?
#
loop_
_entity_poly.entity_id
_entity_poly.type
_entity_poly.pdbx_seq_one_letter_code
_entity_poly.pdbx_strand_id
1 'polypeptide(L)'
;MLLLYFSIASILHLAYADPPNRLCSNNSNYTDNSPFQNNLETVMSSLSSNASVSKIFNTSTGIDPDRVYAQYMCLNYVTSERCSACIAVASQDIRQLCPGDKEAVVWEELCQLRYSNQSFLGSLDVSGNIPQYNAKNISNPEDLSLVVNNTLSGLIKKAAFDPSANMYATEERPFTNGDSFFSLVQCSTDLSPSDCYKCLEVAIKNVTTCCKSSRGARVFSRSCYLRYELYAFYNSTTESNQTMVTGKGNKSEIWIITISTVASTLLAVAILGSFAMKIRMRKCKKEKTSEAAQITLRSTLEKK
;
A
#
# COMPACT_ATOMS: atom_id res chain seq x y z
N MET A 1 34.48 3.96 5.32
CA MET A 1 33.56 3.28 6.23
C MET A 1 32.36 4.16 6.59
N LEU A 2 32.51 5.39 7.04
CA LEU A 2 31.37 6.27 7.41
C LEU A 2 30.38 6.53 6.24
N LEU A 3 30.84 6.76 5.02
CA LEU A 3 29.98 7.04 3.85
C LEU A 3 29.16 5.83 3.41
N LEU A 4 29.66 4.61 3.59
CA LEU A 4 28.89 3.38 3.37
C LEU A 4 27.77 3.20 4.42
N TYR A 5 28.01 3.62 5.66
CA TYR A 5 27.01 3.58 6.72
C TYR A 5 25.86 4.56 6.48
N PHE A 6 26.16 5.77 5.96
CA PHE A 6 25.12 6.75 5.58
C PHE A 6 24.27 6.29 4.39
N SER A 7 24.87 5.62 3.40
CA SER A 7 24.15 5.10 2.25
C SER A 7 23.22 3.93 2.63
N ILE A 8 23.65 3.04 3.52
CA ILE A 8 22.85 1.93 4.04
C ILE A 8 21.73 2.43 4.96
N ALA A 9 22.01 3.43 5.81
CA ALA A 9 20.98 4.04 6.65
C ALA A 9 19.90 4.76 5.84
N SER A 10 20.25 5.41 4.72
CA SER A 10 19.28 6.06 3.84
C SER A 10 18.40 5.08 3.08
N ILE A 11 18.89 3.87 2.79
CA ILE A 11 18.13 2.81 2.12
C ILE A 11 17.17 2.13 3.13
N LEU A 12 17.55 2.04 4.40
CA LEU A 12 16.70 1.46 5.46
C LEU A 12 15.52 2.35 5.88
N HIS A 13 15.51 3.64 5.54
CA HIS A 13 14.37 4.52 5.78
C HIS A 13 13.26 4.43 4.71
N LEU A 14 13.43 3.63 3.66
CA LEU A 14 12.51 3.58 2.51
C LEU A 14 11.37 2.57 2.58
N ALA A 15 11.19 1.82 3.64
CA ALA A 15 10.14 0.81 3.68
C ALA A 15 9.65 0.44 5.10
N TYR A 16 9.17 1.40 5.86
CA TYR A 16 8.18 1.08 6.91
C TYR A 16 6.81 1.55 6.43
N ALA A 17 6.30 0.90 5.39
CA ALA A 17 4.87 0.87 5.19
C ALA A 17 4.30 -0.07 6.26
N ASP A 18 3.30 0.38 7.01
CA ASP A 18 2.59 -0.50 7.93
C ASP A 18 2.12 -1.73 7.15
N PRO A 19 2.27 -2.94 7.72
CA PRO A 19 1.80 -4.15 7.06
C PRO A 19 0.30 -4.02 6.79
N PRO A 20 -0.20 -4.54 5.65
CA PRO A 20 -1.61 -4.46 5.32
C PRO A 20 -2.45 -5.18 6.37
N ASN A 21 -3.67 -4.67 6.59
CA ASN A 21 -4.63 -5.36 7.44
C ASN A 21 -5.15 -6.59 6.71
N ARG A 22 -5.35 -7.68 7.45
CA ARG A 22 -5.83 -8.93 6.86
C ARG A 22 -6.73 -9.72 7.81
N LEU A 23 -7.58 -10.53 7.23
CA LEU A 23 -8.28 -11.63 7.91
C LEU A 23 -8.11 -12.89 7.07
N CYS A 24 -7.58 -13.91 7.68
CA CYS A 24 -7.38 -15.25 7.12
C CYS A 24 -8.36 -16.22 7.77
N SER A 25 -8.84 -17.23 7.03
CA SER A 25 -9.90 -18.14 7.52
C SER A 25 -9.29 -19.23 8.34
N ASN A 26 -8.32 -19.51 8.78
CA ASN A 26 -7.76 -20.63 9.60
C ASN A 26 -8.58 -21.95 9.70
N ASN A 27 -9.79 -22.00 9.12
CA ASN A 27 -10.75 -23.09 9.28
C ASN A 27 -10.83 -24.05 8.10
N SER A 28 -10.37 -23.66 6.92
CA SER A 28 -10.36 -24.52 5.75
C SER A 28 -9.20 -24.17 4.83
N ASN A 29 -8.37 -25.16 4.54
CA ASN A 29 -7.17 -24.98 3.75
C ASN A 29 -7.27 -25.76 2.44
N TYR A 30 -6.55 -25.29 1.43
CA TYR A 30 -6.31 -26.00 0.18
C TYR A 30 -4.85 -26.52 0.18
N THR A 31 -4.61 -27.56 -0.62
CA THR A 31 -3.28 -28.11 -0.81
C THR A 31 -2.64 -27.55 -2.09
N ASP A 32 -1.34 -27.59 -2.15
CA ASP A 32 -0.58 -27.20 -3.35
C ASP A 32 -1.01 -28.04 -4.57
N ASN A 33 -1.07 -27.40 -5.71
CA ASN A 33 -1.51 -27.96 -6.99
C ASN A 33 -2.94 -28.50 -7.00
N SER A 34 -3.77 -28.10 -6.03
CA SER A 34 -5.19 -28.45 -6.00
C SER A 34 -5.99 -27.69 -7.07
N PRO A 35 -7.18 -28.20 -7.47
CA PRO A 35 -8.08 -27.47 -8.35
C PRO A 35 -8.46 -26.09 -7.79
N PHE A 36 -8.60 -25.96 -6.46
CA PHE A 36 -8.88 -24.70 -5.79
C PHE A 36 -7.74 -23.69 -6.02
N GLN A 37 -6.48 -24.10 -5.87
CA GLN A 37 -5.35 -23.20 -6.12
C GLN A 37 -5.31 -22.71 -7.57
N ASN A 38 -5.52 -23.60 -8.54
CA ASN A 38 -5.55 -23.22 -9.95
C ASN A 38 -6.70 -22.23 -10.25
N ASN A 39 -7.86 -22.42 -9.64
CA ASN A 39 -8.98 -21.49 -9.74
C ASN A 39 -8.66 -20.15 -9.06
N LEU A 40 -8.00 -20.17 -7.91
CA LEU A 40 -7.54 -18.96 -7.21
C LEU A 40 -6.57 -18.14 -8.07
N GLU A 41 -5.60 -18.77 -8.70
CA GLU A 41 -4.67 -18.10 -9.62
C GLU A 41 -5.39 -17.48 -10.81
N THR A 42 -6.40 -18.19 -11.35
CA THR A 42 -7.22 -17.72 -12.47
C THR A 42 -8.01 -16.47 -12.08
N VAL A 43 -8.69 -16.47 -10.92
CA VAL A 43 -9.44 -15.28 -10.47
C VAL A 43 -8.52 -14.13 -10.16
N MET A 44 -7.34 -14.34 -9.54
CA MET A 44 -6.36 -13.30 -9.27
C MET A 44 -5.84 -12.64 -10.54
N SER A 45 -5.58 -13.42 -11.58
CA SER A 45 -5.24 -12.89 -12.91
C SER A 45 -6.37 -12.05 -13.51
N SER A 46 -7.62 -12.51 -13.39
CA SER A 46 -8.80 -11.79 -13.86
C SER A 46 -9.00 -10.47 -13.10
N LEU A 47 -8.84 -10.45 -11.76
CA LEU A 47 -8.92 -9.25 -10.97
C LEU A 47 -7.85 -8.23 -11.39
N SER A 48 -6.61 -8.67 -11.53
CA SER A 48 -5.48 -7.80 -11.92
C SER A 48 -5.70 -7.18 -13.31
N SER A 49 -6.22 -7.94 -14.27
CA SER A 49 -6.51 -7.45 -15.63
C SER A 49 -7.61 -6.40 -15.66
N ASN A 50 -8.60 -6.50 -14.76
CA ASN A 50 -9.73 -5.57 -14.70
C ASN A 50 -9.45 -4.32 -13.88
N ALA A 51 -8.40 -4.28 -13.07
CA ALA A 51 -8.10 -3.18 -12.17
C ALA A 51 -7.71 -1.87 -12.88
N SER A 52 -7.29 -1.93 -14.14
CA SER A 52 -7.06 -0.75 -14.99
C SER A 52 -8.34 -0.17 -15.60
N VAL A 53 -9.43 -0.95 -15.62
CA VAL A 53 -10.70 -0.60 -16.29
C VAL A 53 -11.76 -0.21 -15.28
N SER A 54 -11.87 -0.93 -14.15
CA SER A 54 -12.88 -0.71 -13.13
C SER A 54 -12.26 -0.56 -11.76
N LYS A 55 -12.88 0.25 -10.90
CA LYS A 55 -12.46 0.40 -9.48
C LYS A 55 -13.05 -0.66 -8.57
N ILE A 56 -14.09 -1.33 -9.00
CA ILE A 56 -14.72 -2.44 -8.28
C ILE A 56 -15.02 -3.53 -9.32
N PHE A 57 -14.62 -4.73 -9.03
CA PHE A 57 -14.88 -5.87 -9.91
C PHE A 57 -14.94 -7.16 -9.10
N ASN A 58 -15.85 -8.04 -9.47
CA ASN A 58 -15.96 -9.36 -8.90
C ASN A 58 -16.07 -10.43 -9.99
N THR A 59 -15.67 -11.64 -9.63
CA THR A 59 -15.72 -12.79 -10.53
C THR A 59 -15.72 -14.10 -9.74
N SER A 60 -16.02 -15.20 -10.42
CA SER A 60 -15.84 -16.55 -9.85
C SER A 60 -15.35 -17.52 -10.90
N THR A 61 -14.64 -18.56 -10.49
CA THR A 61 -14.10 -19.61 -11.37
C THR A 61 -14.18 -20.97 -10.70
N GLY A 62 -14.32 -22.02 -11.52
CA GLY A 62 -14.40 -23.43 -11.08
C GLY A 62 -15.81 -23.88 -10.76
N ILE A 63 -15.90 -25.09 -10.24
CA ILE A 63 -17.13 -25.76 -9.80
C ILE A 63 -16.95 -26.22 -8.35
N ASP A 64 -18.05 -26.35 -7.62
CA ASP A 64 -18.00 -26.84 -6.23
C ASP A 64 -17.42 -28.27 -6.17
N PRO A 65 -16.56 -28.57 -5.17
CA PRO A 65 -16.23 -27.79 -3.97
C PRO A 65 -15.01 -26.85 -4.14
N ASP A 66 -14.44 -26.74 -5.35
CA ASP A 66 -13.21 -25.99 -5.61
C ASP A 66 -13.47 -24.64 -6.28
N ARG A 67 -14.72 -24.18 -6.29
CA ARG A 67 -15.09 -22.85 -6.80
C ARG A 67 -14.46 -21.75 -5.94
N VAL A 68 -13.96 -20.71 -6.60
CA VAL A 68 -13.43 -19.51 -5.96
C VAL A 68 -14.25 -18.30 -6.40
N TYR A 69 -14.77 -17.57 -5.45
CA TYR A 69 -15.37 -16.24 -5.62
C TYR A 69 -14.32 -15.20 -5.20
N ALA A 70 -14.19 -14.12 -5.96
CA ALA A 70 -13.25 -13.06 -5.62
C ALA A 70 -13.77 -11.68 -6.01
N GLN A 71 -13.33 -10.67 -5.25
CA GLN A 71 -13.71 -9.28 -5.46
C GLN A 71 -12.58 -8.37 -5.04
N TYR A 72 -12.42 -7.24 -5.73
CA TYR A 72 -11.68 -6.10 -5.22
C TYR A 72 -12.52 -4.83 -5.21
N MET A 73 -12.15 -3.91 -4.35
CA MET A 73 -12.68 -2.56 -4.29
C MET A 73 -11.53 -1.59 -4.09
N CYS A 74 -11.27 -0.73 -5.08
CA CYS A 74 -10.41 0.44 -4.93
C CYS A 74 -11.23 1.61 -4.39
N LEU A 75 -10.61 2.50 -3.61
CA LEU A 75 -11.25 3.73 -3.19
C LEU A 75 -11.54 4.62 -4.40
N ASN A 76 -12.74 5.17 -4.48
CA ASN A 76 -13.25 5.80 -5.71
C ASN A 76 -12.46 7.05 -6.13
N TYR A 77 -11.77 7.71 -5.21
CA TYR A 77 -10.94 8.89 -5.50
C TYR A 77 -9.56 8.56 -6.12
N VAL A 78 -9.13 7.31 -6.14
CA VAL A 78 -7.84 6.93 -6.75
C VAL A 78 -7.95 6.80 -8.27
N THR A 79 -6.84 7.04 -8.98
CA THR A 79 -6.79 6.83 -10.43
C THR A 79 -6.76 5.33 -10.79
N SER A 80 -7.07 4.99 -12.04
CA SER A 80 -7.02 3.61 -12.50
C SER A 80 -5.63 2.98 -12.38
N GLU A 81 -4.57 3.76 -12.62
CA GLU A 81 -3.19 3.31 -12.47
C GLU A 81 -2.86 2.96 -11.02
N ARG A 82 -3.29 3.79 -10.07
CA ARG A 82 -3.08 3.54 -8.64
C ARG A 82 -3.92 2.37 -8.15
N CYS A 83 -5.15 2.21 -8.66
CA CYS A 83 -5.99 1.04 -8.40
C CYS A 83 -5.28 -0.23 -8.89
N SER A 84 -4.83 -0.26 -10.14
CA SER A 84 -4.12 -1.40 -10.71
C SER A 84 -2.86 -1.76 -9.93
N ALA A 85 -2.06 -0.77 -9.55
CA ALA A 85 -0.88 -1.00 -8.72
C ALA A 85 -1.24 -1.56 -7.33
N CYS A 86 -2.30 -1.04 -6.69
CA CYS A 86 -2.78 -1.54 -5.40
C CYS A 86 -3.24 -3.00 -5.47
N ILE A 87 -4.01 -3.36 -6.50
CA ILE A 87 -4.51 -4.73 -6.68
C ILE A 87 -3.37 -5.70 -6.99
N ALA A 88 -2.34 -5.28 -7.72
CA ALA A 88 -1.15 -6.10 -7.95
C ALA A 88 -0.44 -6.44 -6.62
N VAL A 89 -0.26 -5.46 -5.74
CA VAL A 89 0.31 -5.66 -4.39
C VAL A 89 -0.61 -6.54 -3.55
N ALA A 90 -1.90 -6.19 -3.44
CA ALA A 90 -2.88 -6.94 -2.67
C ALA A 90 -2.97 -8.41 -3.11
N SER A 91 -2.86 -8.70 -4.42
CA SER A 91 -2.86 -10.07 -4.96
C SER A 91 -1.62 -10.88 -4.56
N GLN A 92 -0.50 -10.22 -4.34
CA GLN A 92 0.70 -10.86 -3.81
C GLN A 92 0.59 -11.08 -2.30
N ASP A 93 0.21 -10.03 -1.57
CA ASP A 93 0.18 -10.02 -0.11
C ASP A 93 -0.84 -10.99 0.45
N ILE A 94 -2.03 -11.09 -0.14
CA ILE A 94 -3.08 -12.00 0.35
C ILE A 94 -2.63 -13.48 0.32
N ARG A 95 -1.82 -13.87 -0.67
CA ARG A 95 -1.28 -15.24 -0.77
C ARG A 95 -0.11 -15.47 0.20
N GLN A 96 0.70 -14.45 0.45
CA GLN A 96 1.82 -14.55 1.38
C GLN A 96 1.38 -14.51 2.84
N LEU A 97 0.36 -13.69 3.13
CA LEU A 97 -0.11 -13.45 4.49
C LEU A 97 -1.15 -14.47 4.96
N CYS A 98 -1.88 -15.11 4.02
CA CYS A 98 -2.87 -16.17 4.30
C CYS A 98 -2.58 -17.41 3.45
N PRO A 99 -1.41 -18.08 3.65
CA PRO A 99 -1.01 -19.19 2.81
C PRO A 99 -1.91 -20.41 3.03
N GLY A 100 -2.45 -20.96 1.95
CA GLY A 100 -3.29 -22.16 1.99
C GLY A 100 -4.75 -21.94 2.42
N ASP A 101 -5.16 -20.76 2.84
CA ASP A 101 -6.53 -20.49 3.28
C ASP A 101 -7.52 -20.46 2.10
N LYS A 102 -8.70 -21.05 2.28
CA LYS A 102 -9.79 -21.01 1.28
C LYS A 102 -10.61 -19.73 1.34
N GLU A 103 -10.40 -18.88 2.33
CA GLU A 103 -11.00 -17.54 2.42
C GLU A 103 -9.96 -16.57 3.01
N ALA A 104 -9.82 -15.41 2.40
CA ALA A 104 -9.01 -14.33 2.92
C ALA A 104 -9.51 -12.97 2.42
N VAL A 105 -9.19 -11.94 3.20
CA VAL A 105 -9.30 -10.54 2.79
C VAL A 105 -8.07 -9.78 3.24
N VAL A 106 -7.57 -8.91 2.37
CA VAL A 106 -6.50 -7.96 2.65
C VAL A 106 -6.97 -6.54 2.34
N TRP A 107 -6.61 -5.60 3.19
CA TRP A 107 -6.83 -4.17 2.99
C TRP A 107 -5.49 -3.46 2.90
N GLU A 108 -5.23 -2.94 1.72
CA GLU A 108 -4.16 -1.99 1.45
C GLU A 108 -4.65 -0.55 1.70
N GLU A 109 -3.75 0.43 1.62
CA GLU A 109 -4.12 1.83 1.85
C GLU A 109 -5.20 2.33 0.87
N LEU A 110 -5.22 1.82 -0.37
CA LEU A 110 -6.07 2.33 -1.45
C LEU A 110 -7.08 1.32 -1.99
N CYS A 111 -7.00 0.07 -1.57
CA CYS A 111 -7.86 -0.99 -2.07
C CYS A 111 -8.05 -2.14 -1.08
N GLN A 112 -9.07 -2.93 -1.35
CA GLN A 112 -9.36 -4.18 -0.68
C GLN A 112 -9.41 -5.28 -1.73
N LEU A 113 -8.90 -6.47 -1.38
CA LEU A 113 -9.05 -7.69 -2.16
C LEU A 113 -9.53 -8.82 -1.25
N ARG A 114 -10.55 -9.56 -1.68
CA ARG A 114 -11.15 -10.69 -0.97
C ARG A 114 -11.38 -11.86 -1.90
N TYR A 115 -11.18 -13.08 -1.40
CA TYR A 115 -11.66 -14.30 -2.03
C TYR A 115 -12.24 -15.27 -1.00
N SER A 116 -13.10 -16.19 -1.44
CA SER A 116 -13.68 -17.26 -0.63
C SER A 116 -14.12 -18.43 -1.49
N ASN A 117 -14.18 -19.64 -0.90
CA ASN A 117 -14.86 -20.79 -1.48
C ASN A 117 -16.38 -20.74 -1.28
N GLN A 118 -16.91 -19.79 -0.51
CA GLN A 118 -18.32 -19.54 -0.32
C GLN A 118 -18.74 -18.27 -1.09
N SER A 119 -19.93 -18.29 -1.67
CA SER A 119 -20.48 -17.12 -2.33
C SER A 119 -20.77 -16.02 -1.33
N PHE A 120 -20.11 -14.89 -1.48
CA PHE A 120 -20.34 -13.68 -0.67
C PHE A 120 -20.78 -12.48 -1.53
N LEU A 121 -20.76 -12.63 -2.85
CA LEU A 121 -21.09 -11.56 -3.78
C LEU A 121 -22.54 -11.11 -3.58
N GLY A 122 -22.76 -9.80 -3.50
CA GLY A 122 -24.06 -9.21 -3.23
C GLY A 122 -24.58 -9.40 -1.79
N SER A 123 -23.78 -9.92 -0.88
CA SER A 123 -24.19 -10.21 0.50
C SER A 123 -23.45 -9.31 1.50
N LEU A 124 -24.20 -8.77 2.46
CA LEU A 124 -23.62 -7.98 3.55
C LEU A 124 -22.80 -8.86 4.48
N ASP A 125 -21.54 -8.46 4.68
CA ASP A 125 -20.65 -9.07 5.66
C ASP A 125 -19.88 -7.99 6.44
N VAL A 126 -20.23 -7.79 7.70
CA VAL A 126 -19.61 -6.87 8.64
C VAL A 126 -18.80 -7.58 9.71
N SER A 127 -18.57 -8.88 9.56
CA SER A 127 -17.78 -9.66 10.48
C SER A 127 -16.30 -9.28 10.38
N GLY A 128 -15.62 -9.21 11.52
CA GLY A 128 -14.20 -8.91 11.57
C GLY A 128 -13.83 -7.48 11.13
N ASN A 129 -14.73 -6.51 11.28
CA ASN A 129 -14.41 -5.10 11.04
C ASN A 129 -13.19 -4.67 11.85
N ILE A 130 -12.28 -3.92 11.21
CA ILE A 130 -11.04 -3.43 11.83
C ILE A 130 -11.10 -1.90 11.90
N PRO A 131 -11.45 -1.33 13.06
CA PRO A 131 -11.33 0.11 13.26
C PRO A 131 -9.85 0.48 13.50
N GLN A 132 -9.41 1.55 12.86
CA GLN A 132 -8.11 2.18 13.09
C GLN A 132 -8.29 3.66 13.37
N TYR A 133 -7.37 4.25 14.11
CA TYR A 133 -7.45 5.64 14.50
C TYR A 133 -6.09 6.33 14.47
N ASN A 134 -6.13 7.63 14.26
CA ASN A 134 -4.95 8.48 14.33
C ASN A 134 -4.47 8.59 15.79
N ALA A 135 -3.18 8.37 16.03
CA ALA A 135 -2.60 8.45 17.36
C ALA A 135 -2.64 9.87 17.98
N LYS A 136 -2.89 10.90 17.17
CA LYS A 136 -3.04 12.27 17.65
C LYS A 136 -4.47 12.52 18.13
N ASN A 137 -4.61 12.93 19.38
CA ASN A 137 -5.89 13.30 19.96
C ASN A 137 -6.20 14.78 19.73
N ILE A 138 -7.49 15.12 19.89
CA ILE A 138 -8.01 16.48 19.87
C ILE A 138 -8.29 16.95 21.30
N SER A 139 -8.21 18.27 21.54
CA SER A 139 -8.47 18.86 22.85
C SER A 139 -9.96 18.84 23.23
N ASN A 140 -10.87 18.98 22.26
CA ASN A 140 -12.32 19.01 22.44
C ASN A 140 -12.98 17.80 21.75
N PRO A 141 -12.97 16.61 22.35
CA PRO A 141 -13.52 15.41 21.73
C PRO A 141 -15.04 15.43 21.53
N GLU A 142 -15.77 16.21 22.34
CA GLU A 142 -17.23 16.35 22.23
C GLU A 142 -17.62 17.06 20.93
N ASP A 143 -16.96 18.17 20.58
CA ASP A 143 -17.20 18.91 19.34
C ASP A 143 -16.91 18.03 18.10
N LEU A 144 -15.81 17.28 18.13
CA LEU A 144 -15.49 16.35 17.07
C LEU A 144 -16.56 15.25 16.97
N SER A 145 -16.99 14.68 18.09
CA SER A 145 -18.00 13.62 18.11
C SER A 145 -19.33 14.08 17.50
N LEU A 146 -19.75 15.31 17.74
CA LEU A 146 -20.94 15.91 17.12
C LEU A 146 -20.78 16.05 15.61
N VAL A 147 -19.63 16.57 15.16
CA VAL A 147 -19.35 16.73 13.72
C VAL A 147 -19.28 15.36 13.02
N VAL A 148 -18.58 14.40 13.61
CA VAL A 148 -18.49 13.01 13.10
C VAL A 148 -19.90 12.41 12.95
N ASN A 149 -20.71 12.43 14.01
CA ASN A 149 -22.04 11.82 13.98
C ASN A 149 -22.94 12.49 12.94
N ASN A 150 -23.02 13.83 12.94
CA ASN A 150 -23.90 14.56 12.06
C ASN A 150 -23.49 14.42 10.58
N THR A 151 -22.19 14.53 10.29
CA THR A 151 -21.68 14.44 8.90
C THR A 151 -21.82 13.02 8.37
N LEU A 152 -21.33 12.02 9.11
CA LEU A 152 -21.38 10.64 8.65
C LEU A 152 -22.81 10.12 8.51
N SER A 153 -23.73 10.50 9.42
CA SER A 153 -25.15 10.10 9.30
C SER A 153 -25.84 10.63 8.02
N GLY A 154 -25.46 11.83 7.55
CA GLY A 154 -25.90 12.36 6.27
C GLY A 154 -25.23 11.64 5.08
N LEU A 155 -23.91 11.44 5.22
CA LEU A 155 -23.09 10.90 4.15
C LEU A 155 -23.43 9.45 3.80
N ILE A 156 -23.72 8.60 4.80
CA ILE A 156 -24.11 7.21 4.58
C ILE A 156 -25.47 7.11 3.86
N LYS A 157 -26.42 8.02 4.15
CA LYS A 157 -27.70 8.07 3.43
C LYS A 157 -27.49 8.46 1.96
N LYS A 158 -26.62 9.45 1.72
CA LYS A 158 -26.26 9.86 0.37
C LYS A 158 -25.62 8.70 -0.41
N ALA A 159 -24.61 8.05 0.15
CA ALA A 159 -23.93 6.94 -0.50
C ALA A 159 -24.87 5.77 -0.81
N ALA A 160 -25.76 5.42 0.13
CA ALA A 160 -26.62 4.24 0.01
C ALA A 160 -27.86 4.47 -0.85
N PHE A 161 -28.49 5.64 -0.80
CA PHE A 161 -29.84 5.85 -1.38
C PHE A 161 -29.88 6.87 -2.51
N ASP A 162 -28.81 7.61 -2.77
CA ASP A 162 -28.71 8.46 -3.96
C ASP A 162 -28.12 7.65 -5.11
N PRO A 163 -28.90 7.34 -6.16
CA PRO A 163 -28.42 6.54 -7.29
C PRO A 163 -27.22 7.20 -8.01
N SER A 164 -27.13 8.53 -7.98
CA SER A 164 -26.02 9.27 -8.59
C SER A 164 -24.72 9.15 -7.81
N ALA A 165 -24.77 8.78 -6.54
CA ALA A 165 -23.62 8.61 -5.68
C ALA A 165 -22.86 7.29 -5.95
N ASN A 166 -23.49 6.33 -6.60
CA ASN A 166 -22.88 5.03 -6.92
C ASN A 166 -22.16 4.37 -5.74
N MET A 167 -22.85 4.29 -4.59
CA MET A 167 -22.34 3.70 -3.35
C MET A 167 -21.12 4.39 -2.77
N TYR A 168 -20.86 5.66 -3.11
CA TYR A 168 -19.72 6.44 -2.67
C TYR A 168 -20.15 7.87 -2.36
N ALA A 169 -19.64 8.42 -1.24
CA ALA A 169 -19.83 9.83 -0.93
C ALA A 169 -18.66 10.39 -0.12
N THR A 170 -18.36 11.66 -0.34
CA THR A 170 -17.37 12.44 0.42
C THR A 170 -17.99 13.73 0.90
N GLU A 171 -17.48 14.26 1.99
CA GLU A 171 -17.85 15.58 2.49
C GLU A 171 -16.65 16.25 3.16
N GLU A 172 -16.46 17.54 2.88
CA GLU A 172 -15.53 18.42 3.54
C GLU A 172 -16.33 19.49 4.28
N ARG A 173 -15.98 19.73 5.55
CA ARG A 173 -16.57 20.77 6.38
C ARG A 173 -15.51 21.56 7.14
N PRO A 174 -15.67 22.87 7.31
CA PRO A 174 -14.87 23.61 8.27
C PRO A 174 -14.99 23.01 9.67
N PHE A 175 -13.88 22.96 10.39
CA PHE A 175 -13.79 22.56 11.78
C PHE A 175 -13.11 23.65 12.61
N THR A 176 -12.96 23.46 13.91
CA THR A 176 -12.38 24.46 14.81
C THR A 176 -10.91 24.77 14.48
N ASN A 177 -10.44 25.97 14.81
CA ASN A 177 -9.04 26.43 14.67
C ASN A 177 -8.47 26.41 13.24
N GLY A 178 -9.32 26.50 12.21
CA GLY A 178 -8.89 26.51 10.81
C GLY A 178 -8.63 25.11 10.23
N ASP A 179 -8.84 24.04 11.00
CA ASP A 179 -8.86 22.68 10.49
C ASP A 179 -10.11 22.45 9.62
N SER A 180 -10.04 21.56 8.65
CA SER A 180 -11.20 21.02 7.90
C SER A 180 -11.41 19.56 8.25
N PHE A 181 -12.66 19.16 8.40
CA PHE A 181 -13.08 17.77 8.57
C PHE A 181 -13.36 17.15 7.22
N PHE A 182 -12.59 16.13 6.85
CA PHE A 182 -12.74 15.36 5.63
C PHE A 182 -13.34 14.02 5.95
N SER A 183 -14.34 13.59 5.20
CA SER A 183 -15.00 12.29 5.39
C SER A 183 -15.29 11.60 4.07
N LEU A 184 -15.23 10.26 4.09
CA LEU A 184 -15.46 9.40 2.96
C LEU A 184 -16.13 8.12 3.42
N VAL A 185 -17.15 7.70 2.67
CA VAL A 185 -17.80 6.41 2.81
C VAL A 185 -17.94 5.75 1.44
N GLN A 186 -17.77 4.43 1.40
CA GLN A 186 -17.89 3.66 0.19
C GLN A 186 -18.37 2.25 0.50
N CYS A 187 -19.32 1.74 -0.31
CA CYS A 187 -19.72 0.33 -0.27
C CYS A 187 -19.26 -0.40 -1.54
N SER A 188 -19.22 -1.72 -1.46
CA SER A 188 -19.18 -2.54 -2.67
C SER A 188 -20.45 -2.35 -3.48
N THR A 189 -20.31 -2.16 -4.80
CA THR A 189 -21.43 -1.80 -5.69
C THR A 189 -22.39 -2.97 -6.00
N ASP A 190 -22.07 -4.17 -5.58
CA ASP A 190 -22.95 -5.34 -5.68
C ASP A 190 -23.95 -5.46 -4.51
N LEU A 191 -23.81 -4.63 -3.48
CA LEU A 191 -24.76 -4.61 -2.36
C LEU A 191 -26.09 -3.94 -2.73
N SER A 192 -27.13 -4.30 -1.99
CA SER A 192 -28.37 -3.50 -1.99
C SER A 192 -28.15 -2.16 -1.27
N PRO A 193 -28.93 -1.11 -1.62
CA PRO A 193 -28.89 0.17 -0.88
C PRO A 193 -29.06 0.01 0.63
N SER A 194 -29.97 -0.87 1.06
CA SER A 194 -30.21 -1.14 2.48
C SER A 194 -29.01 -1.83 3.16
N ASP A 195 -28.30 -2.69 2.47
CA ASP A 195 -27.14 -3.39 3.02
C ASP A 195 -25.91 -2.49 3.05
N CYS A 196 -25.73 -1.62 2.04
CA CYS A 196 -24.74 -0.54 2.10
C CYS A 196 -24.97 0.36 3.32
N TYR A 197 -26.21 0.83 3.53
CA TYR A 197 -26.55 1.65 4.68
C TYR A 197 -26.24 0.94 6.00
N LYS A 198 -26.64 -0.32 6.17
CA LYS A 198 -26.36 -1.13 7.37
C LYS A 198 -24.85 -1.31 7.60
N CYS A 199 -24.07 -1.58 6.55
CA CYS A 199 -22.62 -1.70 6.66
C CYS A 199 -22.00 -0.43 7.23
N LEU A 200 -22.34 0.71 6.64
CA LEU A 200 -21.82 2.02 7.06
C LEU A 200 -22.32 2.45 8.43
N GLU A 201 -23.57 2.10 8.81
CA GLU A 201 -24.09 2.33 10.16
C GLU A 201 -23.27 1.57 11.22
N VAL A 202 -22.92 0.31 10.96
CA VAL A 202 -22.01 -0.47 11.82
C VAL A 202 -20.62 0.16 11.86
N ALA A 203 -20.09 0.66 10.74
CA ALA A 203 -18.81 1.34 10.70
C ALA A 203 -18.80 2.64 11.52
N ILE A 204 -19.89 3.46 11.47
CA ILE A 204 -20.04 4.63 12.34
C ILE A 204 -20.01 4.21 13.82
N LYS A 205 -20.75 3.17 14.19
CA LYS A 205 -20.73 2.66 15.56
C LYS A 205 -19.34 2.24 16.01
N ASN A 206 -18.56 1.61 15.14
CA ASN A 206 -17.17 1.25 15.44
C ASN A 206 -16.32 2.48 15.75
N VAL A 207 -16.29 3.51 14.87
CA VAL A 207 -15.47 4.72 15.12
C VAL A 207 -15.94 5.54 16.30
N THR A 208 -17.24 5.62 16.54
CA THR A 208 -17.78 6.36 17.70
C THR A 208 -17.55 5.65 19.04
N THR A 209 -17.30 4.35 19.00
CA THR A 209 -16.98 3.57 20.20
C THR A 209 -15.50 3.60 20.53
N CYS A 210 -14.62 3.34 19.53
CA CYS A 210 -13.17 3.22 19.75
C CYS A 210 -12.45 4.56 19.82
N CYS A 211 -12.92 5.57 19.08
CA CYS A 211 -12.01 6.58 18.53
C CYS A 211 -12.48 8.02 18.84
N LYS A 212 -13.21 8.22 19.93
CA LYS A 212 -13.91 9.48 20.29
C LYS A 212 -13.03 10.73 20.33
N SER A 213 -11.74 10.59 20.69
CA SER A 213 -10.82 11.72 20.83
C SER A 213 -9.80 11.80 19.69
N SER A 214 -9.84 10.88 18.76
CA SER A 214 -8.85 10.80 17.68
C SER A 214 -9.12 11.80 16.56
N ARG A 215 -8.08 12.49 16.07
CA ARG A 215 -8.15 13.42 14.92
C ARG A 215 -8.60 12.78 13.62
N GLY A 216 -8.59 11.47 13.52
CA GLY A 216 -9.03 10.71 12.37
C GLY A 216 -9.25 9.26 12.72
N ALA A 217 -10.14 8.61 11.99
CA ALA A 217 -10.37 7.18 12.10
C ALA A 217 -10.87 6.59 10.79
N ARG A 218 -10.67 5.30 10.63
CA ARG A 218 -11.19 4.52 9.50
C ARG A 218 -11.66 3.15 9.96
N VAL A 219 -12.58 2.58 9.21
CA VAL A 219 -13.03 1.19 9.39
C VAL A 219 -12.83 0.44 8.11
N PHE A 220 -12.06 -0.62 8.19
CA PHE A 220 -12.00 -1.64 7.16
C PHE A 220 -13.08 -2.68 7.43
N SER A 221 -14.03 -2.80 6.51
CA SER A 221 -15.06 -3.83 6.51
C SER A 221 -14.98 -4.65 5.23
N ARG A 222 -15.45 -5.88 5.24
CA ARG A 222 -15.51 -6.73 4.04
C ARG A 222 -16.45 -6.18 2.97
N SER A 223 -17.46 -5.41 3.38
CA SER A 223 -18.53 -4.90 2.50
C SER A 223 -18.51 -3.38 2.27
N CYS A 224 -17.82 -2.62 3.12
CA CYS A 224 -17.75 -1.16 3.00
C CYS A 224 -16.46 -0.58 3.61
N TYR A 225 -16.27 0.71 3.40
CA TYR A 225 -15.15 1.48 3.95
C TYR A 225 -15.67 2.83 4.46
N LEU A 226 -15.15 3.25 5.59
CA LEU A 226 -15.41 4.56 6.19
C LEU A 226 -14.11 5.17 6.67
N ARG A 227 -13.89 6.47 6.39
CA ARG A 227 -12.76 7.24 6.93
C ARG A 227 -13.16 8.68 7.19
N TYR A 228 -12.65 9.26 8.28
CA TYR A 228 -12.62 10.70 8.49
C TYR A 228 -11.24 11.13 9.00
N GLU A 229 -10.84 12.35 8.67
CA GLU A 229 -9.58 12.98 9.12
C GLU A 229 -9.77 14.49 9.28
N LEU A 230 -8.93 15.11 10.10
CA LEU A 230 -8.78 16.57 10.14
C LEU A 230 -7.66 17.08 9.23
N TYR A 231 -7.44 16.39 8.12
CA TYR A 231 -6.56 16.80 7.01
C TYR A 231 -7.04 16.18 5.71
N ALA A 232 -6.70 16.78 4.58
CA ALA A 232 -7.07 16.27 3.26
C ALA A 232 -6.33 14.96 2.97
N PHE A 233 -7.08 13.87 2.74
CA PHE A 233 -6.56 12.57 2.31
C PHE A 233 -7.07 12.14 0.93
N TYR A 234 -7.98 12.92 0.36
CA TYR A 234 -8.44 12.84 -1.04
C TYR A 234 -8.52 14.26 -1.62
N ASN A 235 -8.47 14.37 -2.95
CA ASN A 235 -8.70 15.65 -3.63
C ASN A 235 -10.21 15.85 -3.79
N SER A 236 -10.74 16.93 -3.21
CA SER A 236 -12.17 17.30 -3.31
C SER A 236 -12.54 17.94 -4.66
N THR A 237 -11.57 18.22 -5.52
CA THR A 237 -11.84 18.71 -6.86
C THR A 237 -12.49 17.60 -7.69
N THR A 238 -13.79 17.72 -7.83
CA THR A 238 -14.63 16.97 -8.78
C THR A 238 -13.95 16.95 -10.15
N GLU A 239 -13.75 15.76 -10.71
CA GLU A 239 -13.42 15.59 -12.13
C GLU A 239 -14.60 16.04 -12.99
N SER A 240 -14.82 17.36 -13.09
CA SER A 240 -15.57 17.96 -14.18
C SER A 240 -14.57 18.74 -15.03
N ASN A 241 -14.23 18.16 -16.20
CA ASN A 241 -13.43 18.78 -17.26
C ASN A 241 -11.95 19.09 -16.91
N GLN A 242 -11.11 18.07 -16.82
CA GLN A 242 -9.70 18.28 -17.10
C GLN A 242 -9.45 18.33 -18.61
N THR A 243 -9.65 19.54 -19.16
CA THR A 243 -8.83 19.98 -20.29
C THR A 243 -7.37 19.83 -19.85
N MET A 244 -6.57 19.11 -20.62
CA MET A 244 -5.14 18.94 -20.40
C MET A 244 -4.47 20.27 -20.12
N VAL A 245 -4.25 20.60 -18.86
CA VAL A 245 -3.21 21.55 -18.48
C VAL A 245 -1.96 20.73 -18.34
N THR A 246 -1.13 20.75 -19.37
CA THR A 246 0.25 20.26 -19.31
C THR A 246 0.95 20.99 -18.18
N GLY A 247 0.95 20.38 -17.01
CA GLY A 247 1.76 20.80 -15.88
C GLY A 247 3.22 20.69 -16.30
N LYS A 248 3.83 21.87 -16.52
CA LYS A 248 5.25 22.03 -16.77
C LYS A 248 5.98 21.59 -15.50
N GLY A 249 6.21 20.28 -15.38
CA GLY A 249 7.03 19.69 -14.32
C GLY A 249 8.39 20.40 -14.35
N ASN A 250 8.79 20.90 -13.20
CA ASN A 250 10.04 21.62 -13.02
C ASN A 250 11.20 20.68 -13.36
N LYS A 251 11.71 20.79 -14.59
CA LYS A 251 12.85 19.98 -15.07
C LYS A 251 14.10 20.15 -14.22
N SER A 252 14.17 21.15 -13.35
CA SER A 252 15.31 21.42 -12.48
C SER A 252 15.48 20.37 -11.36
N GLU A 253 14.43 19.84 -10.75
CA GLU A 253 14.58 18.87 -9.66
C GLU A 253 15.04 17.48 -10.14
N ILE A 254 14.58 17.05 -11.31
CA ILE A 254 15.01 15.76 -11.89
C ILE A 254 16.49 15.81 -12.27
N TRP A 255 16.98 16.94 -12.79
CA TRP A 255 18.39 17.13 -13.13
C TRP A 255 19.30 17.14 -11.90
N ILE A 256 18.87 17.68 -10.77
CA ILE A 256 19.66 17.70 -9.51
C ILE A 256 19.85 16.29 -8.97
N ILE A 257 18.80 15.44 -9.00
CA ILE A 257 18.88 14.05 -8.54
C ILE A 257 19.78 13.21 -9.44
N THR A 258 19.68 13.35 -10.77
CA THR A 258 20.51 12.58 -11.72
C THR A 258 21.98 13.00 -11.69
N ILE A 259 22.30 14.29 -11.54
CA ILE A 259 23.68 14.77 -11.43
C ILE A 259 24.31 14.28 -10.11
N SER A 260 23.57 14.27 -9.00
CA SER A 260 24.06 13.80 -7.69
C SER A 260 24.39 12.30 -7.72
N THR A 261 23.61 11.46 -8.35
CA THR A 261 23.86 10.01 -8.43
C THR A 261 25.06 9.69 -9.32
N VAL A 262 25.21 10.37 -10.47
CA VAL A 262 26.38 10.18 -11.36
C VAL A 262 27.66 10.64 -10.71
N ALA A 263 27.66 11.78 -10.03
CA ALA A 263 28.85 12.28 -9.31
C ALA A 263 29.31 11.33 -8.18
N SER A 264 28.37 10.75 -7.45
CA SER A 264 28.65 9.79 -6.37
C SER A 264 29.27 8.49 -6.89
N THR A 265 28.79 7.97 -8.01
CA THR A 265 29.33 6.74 -8.62
C THR A 265 30.73 6.95 -9.19
N LEU A 266 30.99 8.08 -9.84
CA LEU A 266 32.33 8.40 -10.37
C LEU A 266 33.36 8.57 -9.24
N LEU A 267 32.99 9.17 -8.12
CA LEU A 267 33.86 9.31 -6.95
C LEU A 267 34.21 7.94 -6.35
N ALA A 268 33.23 7.04 -6.23
CA ALA A 268 33.44 5.68 -5.72
C ALA A 268 34.40 4.87 -6.63
N VAL A 269 34.25 4.96 -7.95
CA VAL A 269 35.14 4.29 -8.91
C VAL A 269 36.57 4.84 -8.83
N ALA A 270 36.74 6.16 -8.69
CA ALA A 270 38.06 6.78 -8.54
C ALA A 270 38.77 6.34 -7.25
N ILE A 271 38.05 6.22 -6.15
CA ILE A 271 38.60 5.75 -4.85
C ILE A 271 39.02 4.28 -4.96
N LEU A 272 38.16 3.42 -5.53
CA LEU A 272 38.49 2.00 -5.73
C LEU A 272 39.68 1.80 -6.68
N GLY A 273 39.76 2.57 -7.75
CA GLY A 273 40.88 2.57 -8.68
C GLY A 273 42.20 2.98 -8.02
N SER A 274 42.16 4.04 -7.20
CA SER A 274 43.33 4.52 -6.43
C SER A 274 43.82 3.48 -5.41
N PHE A 275 42.87 2.77 -4.77
CA PHE A 275 43.20 1.72 -3.80
C PHE A 275 43.81 0.48 -4.50
N ALA A 276 43.28 0.08 -5.62
CA ALA A 276 43.83 -1.03 -6.44
C ALA A 276 45.25 -0.71 -6.96
N MET A 277 45.47 0.53 -7.38
CA MET A 277 46.80 0.99 -7.84
C MET A 277 47.84 0.98 -6.70
N LYS A 278 47.43 1.43 -5.48
CA LYS A 278 48.30 1.33 -4.30
C LYS A 278 48.65 -0.11 -3.90
N ILE A 279 47.70 -1.04 -4.04
CA ILE A 279 47.96 -2.46 -3.77
C ILE A 279 48.95 -3.02 -4.79
N ARG A 280 48.76 -2.72 -6.10
CA ARG A 280 49.68 -3.15 -7.17
C ARG A 280 51.11 -2.60 -6.94
N MET A 281 51.23 -1.33 -6.60
CA MET A 281 52.56 -0.72 -6.31
C MET A 281 53.23 -1.37 -5.10
N ARG A 282 52.48 -1.72 -4.05
CA ARG A 282 53.00 -2.43 -2.88
C ARG A 282 53.49 -3.85 -3.24
N LYS A 283 52.74 -4.58 -4.08
CA LYS A 283 53.15 -5.90 -4.58
C LYS A 283 54.46 -5.79 -5.40
N CYS A 284 54.50 -4.89 -6.37
CA CYS A 284 55.66 -4.69 -7.22
C CYS A 284 56.92 -4.28 -6.43
N LYS A 285 56.73 -3.46 -5.32
CA LYS A 285 57.83 -3.09 -4.42
C LYS A 285 58.33 -4.28 -3.58
N LYS A 286 57.43 -5.18 -3.14
CA LYS A 286 57.80 -6.41 -2.44
C LYS A 286 58.56 -7.39 -3.32
N GLU A 287 58.14 -7.57 -4.59
CA GLU A 287 58.84 -8.44 -5.58
C GLU A 287 60.24 -7.93 -5.85
N LYS A 288 60.41 -6.63 -6.12
CA LYS A 288 61.76 -6.05 -6.34
C LYS A 288 62.69 -6.18 -5.12
N THR A 289 62.12 -6.06 -3.90
CA THR A 289 62.93 -6.25 -2.68
C THR A 289 63.32 -7.72 -2.47
N SER A 290 62.43 -8.67 -2.85
CA SER A 290 62.74 -10.10 -2.80
C SER A 290 63.78 -10.53 -3.83
N GLU A 291 63.72 -10.00 -5.07
CA GLU A 291 64.73 -10.24 -6.10
C GLU A 291 66.10 -9.68 -5.71
N ALA A 292 66.14 -8.44 -5.17
CA ALA A 292 67.36 -7.84 -4.71
C ALA A 292 68.02 -8.65 -3.56
N ALA A 293 67.23 -9.15 -2.63
CA ALA A 293 67.72 -10.02 -1.55
C ALA A 293 68.26 -11.37 -2.07
N GLN A 294 67.61 -11.98 -3.05
CA GLN A 294 68.13 -13.21 -3.69
C GLN A 294 69.43 -13.01 -4.43
N ILE A 295 69.58 -11.93 -5.18
CA ILE A 295 70.81 -11.57 -5.87
C ILE A 295 71.94 -11.37 -4.87
N THR A 296 71.71 -10.65 -3.76
CA THR A 296 72.74 -10.44 -2.72
C THR A 296 73.16 -11.76 -2.06
N LEU A 297 72.21 -12.66 -1.81
CA LEU A 297 72.50 -13.96 -1.21
C LEU A 297 73.33 -14.84 -2.14
N ARG A 298 73.06 -14.81 -3.43
CA ARG A 298 73.78 -15.55 -4.46
C ARG A 298 75.22 -15.06 -4.62
N SER A 299 75.44 -13.76 -4.63
CA SER A 299 76.74 -13.16 -4.72
C SER A 299 77.63 -13.40 -3.47
N THR A 300 77.00 -13.65 -2.29
CA THR A 300 77.71 -13.97 -1.07
C THR A 300 78.13 -15.44 -1.00
N LEU A 301 77.37 -16.34 -1.66
CA LEU A 301 77.69 -17.77 -1.76
C LEU A 301 78.75 -18.09 -2.77
N GLU A 302 78.91 -17.27 -3.82
CA GLU A 302 79.99 -17.44 -4.85
C GLU A 302 81.38 -16.92 -4.38
N LYS A 303 81.42 -16.22 -3.25
CA LYS A 303 82.70 -15.69 -2.68
C LYS A 303 83.26 -16.59 -1.56
N LYS A 304 82.66 -17.72 -1.28
CA LYS A 304 83.21 -18.71 -0.33
C LYS A 304 83.65 -19.96 -1.10
#